data_7d847ffca8594f9f4bf09b90c38b8dc5
#
_entry.id   7d847ffca8594f9f4bf09b90c38b8dc5
#
_cell.length_a   1.000
_cell.length_b   1.000
_cell.length_c   1.000
_cell.angle_alpha   90.00
_cell.angle_beta   90.00
_cell.angle_gamma   90.00
#
_symmetry.space_group_name_H-M   'P 1'
#
loop_
_entity.id
_entity.type
_entity.pdbx_description
1 polymer ?
#
loop_
_entity_poly.entity_id
_entity_poly.type
_entity_poly.pdbx_seq_one_letter_code
_entity_poly.pdbx_strand_id
1 'polypeptide(L)'
;MSAPSEIRLRKAEKILEIAFADGMRFVLPAEYLRVESPSAEVQGHGPGQKVIVAGRRHVGIIGLEPVGHYALRISFDDLHDTGIFTWEYLRKLGEEQESRWAEYLAALAARGLSREPTRRAGGV
;
A
#
# COMPACT_ATOMS: atom_id res chain seq x y z
N MET A 1 1.93 -15.37 12.75
CA MET A 1 1.87 -14.10 13.47
C MET A 1 0.45 -13.79 13.89
N SER A 2 0.30 -13.29 15.09
CA SER A 2 -1.02 -12.93 15.60
C SER A 2 -1.61 -11.74 14.86
N ALA A 3 -2.93 -11.67 14.86
CA ALA A 3 -3.63 -10.53 14.32
C ALA A 3 -3.26 -9.25 15.09
N PRO A 4 -3.38 -8.09 14.44
CA PRO A 4 -3.19 -6.82 15.14
C PRO A 4 -4.19 -6.67 16.28
N SER A 5 -3.78 -5.97 17.32
CA SER A 5 -4.68 -5.64 18.43
C SER A 5 -5.63 -4.50 18.08
N GLU A 6 -5.26 -3.69 17.09
CA GLU A 6 -6.10 -2.57 16.67
C GLU A 6 -5.83 -2.24 15.21
N ILE A 7 -6.90 -1.96 14.46
CA ILE A 7 -6.82 -1.47 13.08
C ILE A 7 -7.78 -0.29 13.00
N ARG A 8 -7.28 0.84 12.53
CA ARG A 8 -8.11 2.05 12.41
C ARG A 8 -7.89 2.68 11.04
N LEU A 9 -8.94 2.75 10.26
CA LEU A 9 -8.92 3.42 8.96
C LEU A 9 -9.34 4.87 9.13
N ARG A 10 -8.46 5.79 8.74
CA ARG A 10 -8.76 7.21 8.71
C ARG A 10 -8.86 7.64 7.24
N LYS A 11 -10.08 7.59 6.71
CA LYS A 11 -10.31 7.83 5.28
C LYS A 11 -9.93 9.24 4.85
N ALA A 12 -10.28 10.24 5.67
CA ALA A 12 -10.00 11.64 5.31
C ALA A 12 -8.49 11.92 5.24
N GLU A 13 -7.72 11.31 6.14
CA GLU A 13 -6.27 11.47 6.16
C GLU A 13 -5.56 10.50 5.22
N LYS A 14 -6.30 9.52 4.68
CA LYS A 14 -5.77 8.51 3.76
C LYS A 14 -4.65 7.69 4.40
N ILE A 15 -4.90 7.24 5.62
CA ILE A 15 -3.95 6.42 6.36
C ILE A 15 -4.65 5.25 7.04
N LEU A 16 -3.88 4.19 7.25
CA LEU A 16 -4.28 3.04 8.04
C LEU A 16 -3.37 2.97 9.26
N GLU A 17 -3.97 3.05 10.46
CA GLU A 17 -3.23 2.86 11.70
C GLU A 17 -3.39 1.43 12.14
N ILE A 18 -2.28 0.80 12.53
CA ILE A 18 -2.30 -0.59 12.94
C ILE A 18 -1.39 -0.76 14.16
N ALA A 19 -1.88 -1.50 15.16
CA ALA A 19 -1.13 -1.78 16.37
C ALA A 19 -1.08 -3.29 16.59
N PHE A 20 0.01 -3.74 17.16
CA PHE A 20 0.23 -5.16 17.47
C PHE A 20 0.33 -5.37 18.97
N ALA A 21 0.14 -6.62 19.40
CA ALA A 21 0.10 -6.96 20.82
C ALA A 21 1.40 -6.64 21.56
N ASP A 22 2.53 -6.59 20.84
CA ASP A 22 3.82 -6.23 21.45
C ASP A 22 4.01 -4.72 21.61
N GLY A 23 2.98 -3.93 21.36
CA GLY A 23 3.03 -2.48 21.54
C GLY A 23 3.49 -1.70 20.32
N MET A 24 3.93 -2.37 19.28
CA MET A 24 4.34 -1.68 18.06
C MET A 24 3.13 -1.11 17.32
N ARG A 25 3.24 0.14 16.91
CA ARG A 25 2.20 0.86 16.20
C ARG A 25 2.77 1.46 14.92
N PHE A 26 1.98 1.41 13.85
CA PHE A 26 2.41 1.95 12.55
C PHE A 26 1.29 2.79 11.94
N VAL A 27 1.70 3.83 11.25
CA VAL A 27 0.79 4.67 10.46
C VAL A 27 1.20 4.48 8.99
N LEU A 28 0.35 3.85 8.22
CA LEU A 28 0.66 3.45 6.85
C LEU A 28 -0.18 4.27 5.87
N PRO A 29 0.48 5.17 5.09
CA PRO A 29 -0.26 5.94 4.10
C PRO A 29 -0.87 5.07 3.01
N ALA A 30 -2.03 5.46 2.51
CA ALA A 30 -2.71 4.72 1.45
C ALA A 30 -1.83 4.56 0.22
N GLU A 31 -1.11 5.61 -0.16
CA GLU A 31 -0.20 5.54 -1.30
C GLU A 31 0.85 4.46 -1.11
N TYR A 32 1.45 4.39 0.06
CA TYR A 32 2.46 3.39 0.36
C TYR A 32 1.88 1.97 0.26
N LEU A 33 0.70 1.76 0.86
CA LEU A 33 0.03 0.46 0.78
C LEU A 33 -0.32 0.11 -0.67
N ARG A 34 -0.73 1.10 -1.45
CA ARG A 34 -1.11 0.87 -2.85
C ARG A 34 0.08 0.45 -3.71
N VAL A 35 1.22 1.14 -3.57
CA VAL A 35 2.40 0.82 -4.40
C VAL A 35 3.10 -0.45 -3.93
N GLU A 36 2.87 -0.88 -2.69
CA GLU A 36 3.43 -2.11 -2.14
C GLU A 36 2.41 -3.24 -2.08
N SER A 37 1.28 -3.11 -2.78
CA SER A 37 0.24 -4.14 -2.74
C SER A 37 0.82 -5.52 -3.08
N PRO A 38 0.43 -6.56 -2.33
CA PRO A 38 0.93 -7.92 -2.60
C PRO A 38 0.22 -8.59 -3.77
N SER A 39 -0.70 -7.88 -4.44
CA SER A 39 -1.39 -8.40 -5.60
C SER A 39 -0.41 -8.71 -6.73
N ALA A 40 -0.68 -9.75 -7.51
CA ALA A 40 0.12 -10.08 -8.69
C ALA A 40 0.13 -8.93 -9.70
N GLU A 41 -0.90 -8.08 -9.71
CA GLU A 41 -0.93 -6.90 -10.56
C GLU A 41 0.24 -5.95 -10.29
N VAL A 42 0.75 -5.95 -9.06
CA VAL A 42 1.89 -5.12 -8.65
C VAL A 42 3.18 -5.95 -8.59
N GLN A 43 3.13 -7.10 -7.94
CA GLN A 43 4.33 -7.89 -7.69
C GLN A 43 4.79 -8.73 -8.89
N GLY A 44 3.89 -8.98 -9.84
CA GLY A 44 4.20 -9.87 -10.96
C GLY A 44 4.18 -11.32 -10.53
N HIS A 45 4.69 -12.19 -11.40
CA HIS A 45 4.68 -13.62 -11.16
C HIS A 45 6.07 -14.19 -10.86
N GLY A 46 7.08 -13.34 -10.70
CA GLY A 46 8.41 -13.78 -10.38
C GLY A 46 9.36 -12.63 -10.11
N PRO A 47 10.61 -12.94 -9.73
CA PRO A 47 11.60 -11.91 -9.43
C PRO A 47 11.79 -10.96 -10.62
N GLY A 48 11.93 -9.69 -10.33
CA GLY A 48 12.16 -8.68 -11.35
C GLY A 48 10.91 -8.26 -12.12
N GLN A 49 9.75 -8.79 -11.78
CA GLN A 49 8.51 -8.46 -12.48
C GLN A 49 7.63 -7.46 -11.72
N LYS A 50 8.13 -6.94 -10.62
CA LYS A 50 7.38 -5.95 -9.84
C LYS A 50 7.13 -4.70 -10.68
N VAL A 51 5.87 -4.26 -10.72
CA VAL A 51 5.46 -3.05 -11.42
C VAL A 51 5.66 -1.85 -10.51
N ILE A 52 6.28 -0.78 -11.04
CA ILE A 52 6.40 0.46 -10.31
C ILE A 52 5.15 1.28 -10.57
N VAL A 53 4.29 1.37 -9.57
CA VAL A 53 2.99 2.03 -9.69
C VAL A 53 3.17 3.52 -9.47
N ALA A 54 2.99 4.32 -10.53
CA ALA A 54 3.15 5.77 -10.48
C ALA A 54 1.80 6.46 -10.34
N GLY A 55 1.82 7.76 -10.05
CA GLY A 55 0.62 8.60 -10.11
C GLY A 55 -0.40 8.34 -9.03
N ARG A 56 0.00 7.86 -7.86
CA ARG A 56 -0.93 7.45 -6.80
C ARG A 56 -0.90 8.35 -5.57
N ARG A 57 -0.35 9.57 -5.71
CA ARG A 57 -0.19 10.47 -4.57
C ARG A 57 -1.49 10.72 -3.81
N HIS A 58 -2.62 10.74 -4.50
CA HIS A 58 -3.91 11.08 -3.90
C HIS A 58 -4.82 9.87 -3.70
N VAL A 59 -4.30 8.66 -3.86
CA VAL A 59 -5.12 7.46 -3.68
C VAL A 59 -5.60 7.36 -2.24
N GLY A 60 -6.85 6.94 -2.07
CA GLY A 60 -7.43 6.70 -0.75
C GLY A 60 -7.89 5.26 -0.61
N ILE A 61 -8.25 4.90 0.61
CA ILE A 61 -8.79 3.58 0.92
C ILE A 61 -10.28 3.72 1.10
N ILE A 62 -11.06 2.94 0.35
CA ILE A 62 -12.52 2.98 0.46
C ILE A 62 -13.06 1.91 1.38
N GLY A 63 -12.30 0.84 1.63
CA GLY A 63 -12.78 -0.19 2.54
C GLY A 63 -11.72 -1.21 2.90
N LEU A 64 -11.99 -1.93 3.97
CA LEU A 64 -11.18 -3.03 4.47
C LEU A 64 -12.09 -4.24 4.64
N GLU A 65 -11.60 -5.42 4.27
CA GLU A 65 -12.36 -6.65 4.44
C GLU A 65 -11.46 -7.73 5.02
N PRO A 66 -11.81 -8.31 6.18
CA PRO A 66 -11.03 -9.42 6.71
C PRO A 66 -11.05 -10.62 5.77
N VAL A 67 -9.92 -11.28 5.65
CA VAL A 67 -9.77 -12.52 4.89
C VAL A 67 -9.37 -13.60 5.87
N GLY A 68 -10.28 -14.49 6.21
CA GLY A 68 -10.06 -15.47 7.27
C GLY A 68 -9.60 -14.76 8.55
N HIS A 69 -8.65 -15.37 9.25
CA HIS A 69 -8.05 -14.77 10.45
C HIS A 69 -6.63 -14.31 10.22
N TYR A 70 -6.20 -14.19 8.95
CA TYR A 70 -4.79 -14.02 8.63
C TYR A 70 -4.48 -12.80 7.78
N ALA A 71 -5.47 -12.07 7.28
CA ALA A 71 -5.20 -10.99 6.33
C ALA A 71 -6.35 -9.98 6.23
N LEU A 72 -6.06 -8.85 5.60
CA LEU A 72 -7.05 -7.88 5.17
C LEU A 72 -6.97 -7.72 3.66
N ARG A 73 -8.14 -7.64 3.02
CA ARG A 73 -8.21 -7.13 1.66
C ARG A 73 -8.46 -5.62 1.75
N ILE A 74 -7.62 -4.84 1.07
CA ILE A 74 -7.74 -3.38 1.06
C ILE A 74 -8.26 -2.96 -0.30
N SER A 75 -9.34 -2.19 -0.30
CA SER A 75 -9.93 -1.64 -1.52
C SER A 75 -9.56 -0.16 -1.62
N PHE A 76 -8.94 0.21 -2.73
CA PHE A 76 -8.48 1.58 -2.98
C PHE A 76 -9.44 2.29 -3.93
N ASP A 77 -9.44 3.62 -3.89
CA ASP A 77 -10.37 4.40 -4.72
C ASP A 77 -9.98 4.49 -6.19
N ASP A 78 -8.82 3.91 -6.56
CA ASP A 78 -8.46 3.72 -7.98
C ASP A 78 -8.93 2.36 -8.49
N LEU A 79 -9.83 1.70 -7.76
CA LEU A 79 -10.45 0.42 -8.09
C LEU A 79 -9.52 -0.80 -7.94
N HIS A 80 -8.32 -0.61 -7.38
CA HIS A 80 -7.44 -1.73 -7.04
C HIS A 80 -7.94 -2.36 -5.73
N ASP A 81 -8.39 -3.60 -5.79
CA ASP A 81 -8.95 -4.29 -4.62
C ASP A 81 -8.50 -5.75 -4.51
N THR A 82 -7.46 -6.13 -5.23
CA THR A 82 -7.00 -7.52 -5.27
C THR A 82 -5.86 -7.81 -4.29
N GLY A 83 -5.40 -6.80 -3.57
CA GLY A 83 -4.31 -6.99 -2.62
C GLY A 83 -4.79 -7.56 -1.31
N ILE A 84 -4.28 -8.74 -0.95
CA ILE A 84 -4.56 -9.39 0.33
C ILE A 84 -3.32 -9.24 1.20
N PHE A 85 -3.42 -8.37 2.19
CA PHE A 85 -2.29 -8.01 3.06
C PHE A 85 -2.33 -8.90 4.30
N THR A 86 -1.42 -9.86 4.38
CA THR A 86 -1.31 -10.70 5.58
C THR A 86 -0.80 -9.86 6.76
N TRP A 87 -1.02 -10.36 7.98
CA TRP A 87 -0.52 -9.66 9.18
C TRP A 87 1.01 -9.53 9.14
N GLU A 88 1.69 -10.58 8.68
CA GLU A 88 3.15 -10.57 8.53
C GLU A 88 3.59 -9.50 7.55
N TYR A 89 2.89 -9.40 6.42
CA TYR A 89 3.25 -8.42 5.40
C TYR A 89 3.00 -7.00 5.88
N LEU A 90 1.86 -6.75 6.55
CA LEU A 90 1.58 -5.44 7.13
C LEU A 90 2.62 -5.05 8.17
N ARG A 91 3.04 -6.00 9.01
CA ARG A 91 4.11 -5.78 9.98
C ARG A 91 5.42 -5.41 9.28
N LYS A 92 5.76 -6.16 8.24
CA LYS A 92 6.97 -5.91 7.47
C LYS A 92 6.93 -4.54 6.81
N LEU A 93 5.80 -4.16 6.23
CA LEU A 93 5.65 -2.83 5.63
C LEU A 93 5.84 -1.73 6.67
N GLY A 94 5.31 -1.93 7.87
CA GLY A 94 5.49 -0.96 8.95
C GLY A 94 6.94 -0.83 9.36
N GLU A 95 7.62 -1.94 9.57
CA GLU A 95 9.02 -1.96 10.01
C GLU A 95 9.97 -1.43 8.95
N GLU A 96 9.67 -1.66 7.68
CA GLU A 96 10.54 -1.28 6.57
C GLU A 96 10.05 -0.04 5.82
N GLN A 97 9.14 0.72 6.43
CA GLN A 97 8.49 1.83 5.73
C GLN A 97 9.47 2.85 5.17
N GLU A 98 10.45 3.26 5.98
CA GLU A 98 11.40 4.28 5.55
C GLU A 98 12.24 3.81 4.37
N SER A 99 12.81 2.60 4.46
CA SER A 99 13.66 2.09 3.40
C SER A 99 12.87 1.77 2.13
N ARG A 100 11.68 1.20 2.27
CA ARG A 100 10.85 0.87 1.10
C ARG A 100 10.38 2.14 0.40
N TRP A 101 10.03 3.16 1.17
CA TRP A 101 9.59 4.41 0.55
C TRP A 101 10.73 5.08 -0.20
N ALA A 102 11.95 5.08 0.37
CA ALA A 102 13.13 5.62 -0.31
C ALA A 102 13.42 4.85 -1.60
N GLU A 103 13.32 3.54 -1.58
CA GLU A 103 13.51 2.71 -2.77
C GLU A 103 12.47 3.03 -3.84
N TYR A 104 11.21 3.22 -3.43
CA TYR A 104 10.14 3.56 -4.35
C TYR A 104 10.40 4.90 -5.03
N LEU A 105 10.78 5.92 -4.26
CA LEU A 105 11.07 7.23 -4.82
C LEU A 105 12.25 7.17 -5.79
N ALA A 106 13.28 6.39 -5.45
CA ALA A 106 14.43 6.21 -6.34
C ALA A 106 14.03 5.50 -7.64
N ALA A 107 13.15 4.51 -7.55
CA ALA A 107 12.69 3.78 -8.72
C ALA A 107 11.86 4.68 -9.65
N LEU A 108 11.02 5.55 -9.07
CA LEU A 108 10.27 6.52 -9.88
C LEU A 108 11.24 7.44 -10.62
N ALA A 109 12.22 8.00 -9.92
CA ALA A 109 13.19 8.91 -10.51
C ALA A 109 13.98 8.24 -11.64
N ALA A 110 14.40 7.00 -11.41
CA ALA A 110 15.18 6.26 -12.42
C ALA A 110 14.40 6.00 -13.70
N ARG A 111 13.05 6.01 -13.61
CA ARG A 111 12.20 5.76 -14.78
C ARG A 111 11.52 7.01 -15.31
N GLY A 112 11.85 8.17 -14.79
CA GLY A 112 11.21 9.42 -15.19
C GLY A 112 9.74 9.48 -14.84
N LEU A 113 9.31 8.75 -13.81
CA LEU A 113 7.93 8.70 -13.36
C LEU A 113 7.74 9.59 -12.14
N SER A 114 6.49 9.87 -11.80
CA SER A 114 6.13 10.76 -10.70
C SER A 114 5.01 10.17 -9.87
N ARG A 115 4.89 10.63 -8.63
CA ARG A 115 3.75 10.33 -7.77
C ARG A 115 2.50 11.07 -8.21
N GLU A 116 2.64 12.16 -8.96
CA GLU A 116 1.51 12.98 -9.37
C GLU A 116 0.69 12.25 -10.42
N PRO A 117 -0.65 12.30 -10.34
CA PRO A 117 -1.50 11.69 -11.36
C PRO A 117 -1.20 12.28 -12.73
N THR A 118 -1.15 11.41 -13.74
CA THR A 118 -0.91 11.86 -15.10
C THR A 118 -2.13 12.61 -15.62
N ARG A 119 -1.91 13.83 -16.10
CA ARG A 119 -2.96 14.55 -16.77
C ARG A 119 -3.02 14.11 -18.22
N ARG A 120 -4.22 13.88 -18.70
CA ARG A 120 -4.39 13.63 -20.12
C ARG A 120 -4.14 14.91 -20.87
N ALA A 121 -3.29 14.82 -21.87
CA ALA A 121 -3.11 15.92 -22.78
C ALA A 121 -4.43 16.25 -23.43
N GLY A 122 -4.76 17.46 -23.44
CA GLY A 122 -5.98 17.85 -23.95
C GLY A 122 -7.14 17.35 -23.13
N GLY A 123 -6.75 16.74 -22.13
CA GLY A 123 -7.65 16.29 -21.20
C GLY A 123 -8.47 17.01 -21.22
N VAL A 124 -7.75 16.92 -21.84
CA VAL A 124 -8.11 17.44 -22.03
C VAL A 124 -8.58 17.32 -22.01
#